data_2c04818298fbf085540319db187fc318
#
_entry.id   2c04818298fbf085540319db187fc318
#
_cell.length_a   1.000
_cell.length_b   1.000
_cell.length_c   1.000
_cell.angle_alpha   90.00
_cell.angle_beta   90.00
_cell.angle_gamma   90.00
#
_symmetry.space_group_name_H-M   'P 1'
#
loop_
_entity.id
_entity.type
_entity.pdbx_description
1 polymer ?
#
loop_
_entity_poly.entity_id
_entity_poly.type
_entity_poly.pdbx_seq_one_letter_code
_entity_poly.pdbx_strand_id
1 'polypeptide(L)'
;MKVAAKRVRAFTLIEVLVAIVILGVVALLAYRATAAMTDGEARLTEESDRWRALDLLFARLESDMHQAIPRSVRNGATLEPPWLAFTQDSAGNSALAFTRAGPEFAIEPGIAGQRIGYRFRDGAIEALYWPQLDNVPGAAPAAYVLARDVASFRVMHLASNNRWSLQWPPQGDPKAGVPRAVQIEVIRSDGATIERLIALR
;
A
#
# COMPACT_ATOMS: atom_id res chain seq x y z
N MET A 1 -38.09 29.01 76.01
CA MET A 1 -37.48 28.41 74.86
C MET A 1 -36.49 29.38 74.24
N LYS A 2 -35.13 29.08 74.33
CA LYS A 2 -34.09 29.90 73.66
C LYS A 2 -33.81 29.29 72.29
N VAL A 3 -34.20 30.03 71.26
CA VAL A 3 -33.83 29.65 69.88
C VAL A 3 -32.37 29.97 69.67
N ALA A 4 -31.53 28.92 69.44
CA ALA A 4 -30.11 29.07 69.12
C ALA A 4 -29.98 29.65 67.73
N ALA A 5 -29.48 30.86 67.63
CA ALA A 5 -29.14 31.48 66.33
C ALA A 5 -28.02 30.69 65.66
N LYS A 6 -28.33 30.01 64.54
CA LYS A 6 -27.41 29.30 63.70
C LYS A 6 -26.45 30.31 63.01
N ARG A 7 -25.19 30.39 63.42
CA ARG A 7 -24.18 31.26 62.78
C ARG A 7 -24.02 30.85 61.34
N VAL A 8 -24.47 31.64 60.40
CA VAL A 8 -24.21 31.54 59.00
C VAL A 8 -22.75 31.98 58.78
N ARG A 9 -21.88 31.06 58.38
CA ARG A 9 -20.51 31.39 57.94
C ARG A 9 -20.59 32.06 56.57
N ALA A 10 -20.17 33.32 56.48
CA ALA A 10 -19.98 34.00 55.20
C ALA A 10 -18.66 33.59 54.58
N PHE A 11 -18.63 33.39 53.27
CA PHE A 11 -17.41 33.13 52.51
C PHE A 11 -16.45 34.30 52.58
N THR A 12 -15.15 34.02 52.76
CA THR A 12 -14.11 35.04 52.71
C THR A 12 -13.69 35.30 51.26
N LEU A 13 -13.26 36.54 50.98
CA LEU A 13 -12.78 36.92 49.64
C LEU A 13 -11.60 36.02 49.17
N ILE A 14 -10.73 35.62 50.08
CA ILE A 14 -9.60 34.75 49.80
C ILE A 14 -10.04 33.33 49.39
N GLU A 15 -11.09 32.81 49.99
CA GLU A 15 -11.65 31.49 49.69
C GLU A 15 -12.21 31.44 48.27
N VAL A 16 -12.89 32.51 47.81
CA VAL A 16 -13.37 32.64 46.43
C VAL A 16 -12.20 32.76 45.46
N LEU A 17 -11.15 33.52 45.80
CA LEU A 17 -9.97 33.69 44.95
C LEU A 17 -9.21 32.38 44.76
N VAL A 18 -9.00 31.65 45.85
CA VAL A 18 -8.36 30.32 45.80
C VAL A 18 -9.20 29.35 44.98
N ALA A 19 -10.53 29.35 45.14
CA ALA A 19 -11.42 28.47 44.35
C ALA A 19 -11.34 28.76 42.85
N ILE A 20 -11.29 30.02 42.45
CA ILE A 20 -11.14 30.41 41.04
C ILE A 20 -9.78 29.96 40.47
N VAL A 21 -8.69 30.10 41.23
CA VAL A 21 -7.37 29.67 40.82
C VAL A 21 -7.34 28.14 40.62
N ILE A 22 -7.87 27.40 41.58
CA ILE A 22 -7.95 25.91 41.45
C ILE A 22 -8.82 25.52 40.26
N LEU A 23 -9.96 26.15 40.05
CA LEU A 23 -10.83 25.90 38.90
C LEU A 23 -10.11 26.19 37.58
N GLY A 24 -9.34 27.27 37.52
CA GLY A 24 -8.53 27.63 36.35
C GLY A 24 -7.46 26.59 36.03
N VAL A 25 -6.76 26.09 37.07
CA VAL A 25 -5.77 25.03 36.91
C VAL A 25 -6.43 23.73 36.42
N VAL A 26 -7.55 23.32 37.01
CA VAL A 26 -8.27 22.11 36.61
C VAL A 26 -8.77 22.23 35.17
N ALA A 27 -9.34 23.38 34.80
CA ALA A 27 -9.80 23.64 33.43
C ALA A 27 -8.63 23.57 32.41
N LEU A 28 -7.48 24.14 32.75
CA LEU A 28 -6.29 24.08 31.90
C LEU A 28 -5.78 22.63 31.73
N LEU A 29 -5.73 21.85 32.80
CA LEU A 29 -5.35 20.45 32.75
C LEU A 29 -6.33 19.61 31.91
N ALA A 30 -7.61 19.80 32.09
CA ALA A 30 -8.66 19.15 31.31
C ALA A 30 -8.53 19.49 29.81
N TYR A 31 -8.31 20.76 29.49
CA TYR A 31 -8.06 21.17 28.09
C TYR A 31 -6.83 20.51 27.49
N ARG A 32 -5.71 20.50 28.20
CA ARG A 32 -4.48 19.84 27.74
C ARG A 32 -4.66 18.34 27.53
N ALA A 33 -5.38 17.67 28.45
CA ALA A 33 -5.67 16.23 28.30
C ALA A 33 -6.51 15.95 27.06
N THR A 34 -7.55 16.76 26.82
CA THR A 34 -8.40 16.61 25.62
C THR A 34 -7.60 16.86 24.33
N ALA A 35 -6.79 17.92 24.29
CA ALA A 35 -5.95 18.22 23.13
C ALA A 35 -4.97 17.08 22.84
N ALA A 36 -4.30 16.53 23.86
CA ALA A 36 -3.38 15.40 23.70
C ALA A 36 -4.08 14.13 23.19
N MET A 37 -5.32 13.87 23.60
CA MET A 37 -6.13 12.75 23.08
C MET A 37 -6.46 12.94 21.60
N THR A 38 -6.90 14.13 21.20
CA THR A 38 -7.25 14.44 19.81
C THR A 38 -6.03 14.32 18.89
N ASP A 39 -4.86 14.83 19.32
CA ASP A 39 -3.62 14.69 18.57
C ASP A 39 -3.17 13.21 18.45
N GLY A 40 -3.38 12.43 19.51
CA GLY A 40 -3.12 11.00 19.52
C GLY A 40 -4.00 10.23 18.54
N GLU A 41 -5.31 10.50 18.51
CA GLU A 41 -6.25 9.89 17.57
C GLU A 41 -5.90 10.21 16.12
N ALA A 42 -5.55 11.47 15.82
CA ALA A 42 -5.16 11.85 14.46
C ALA A 42 -3.95 11.07 13.96
N ARG A 43 -2.92 10.92 14.79
CA ARG A 43 -1.71 10.13 14.45
C ARG A 43 -2.01 8.65 14.25
N LEU A 44 -2.83 8.05 15.12
CA LEU A 44 -3.23 6.65 15.02
C LEU A 44 -4.05 6.39 13.75
N THR A 45 -4.94 7.31 13.39
CA THR A 45 -5.74 7.21 12.17
C THR A 45 -4.85 7.27 10.94
N GLU A 46 -3.92 8.22 10.87
CA GLU A 46 -2.99 8.36 9.75
C GLU A 46 -2.12 7.10 9.57
N GLU A 47 -1.58 6.57 10.66
CA GLU A 47 -0.78 5.34 10.63
C GLU A 47 -1.63 4.13 10.21
N SER A 48 -2.86 4.01 10.74
CA SER A 48 -3.80 2.96 10.35
C SER A 48 -4.14 3.01 8.85
N ASP A 49 -4.34 4.20 8.29
CA ASP A 49 -4.65 4.37 6.87
C ASP A 49 -3.46 4.00 5.98
N ARG A 50 -2.24 4.30 6.41
CA ARG A 50 -1.01 3.86 5.72
C ARG A 50 -0.89 2.33 5.68
N TRP A 51 -1.12 1.65 6.81
CA TRP A 51 -1.09 0.19 6.87
C TRP A 51 -2.20 -0.44 6.02
N ARG A 52 -3.40 0.13 6.06
CA ARG A 52 -4.53 -0.32 5.25
C ARG A 52 -4.23 -0.21 3.75
N ALA A 53 -3.58 0.86 3.30
CA ALA A 53 -3.17 1.03 1.90
C ALA A 53 -2.19 -0.08 1.46
N LEU A 54 -1.25 -0.47 2.33
CA LEU A 54 -0.31 -1.57 2.06
C LEU A 54 -1.00 -2.93 2.05
N ASP A 55 -1.91 -3.18 2.98
CA ASP A 55 -2.69 -4.43 2.99
C ASP A 55 -3.53 -4.57 1.72
N LEU A 56 -4.16 -3.49 1.26
CA LEU A 56 -4.90 -3.46 -0.01
C LEU A 56 -3.97 -3.68 -1.21
N LEU A 57 -2.77 -3.09 -1.20
CA LEU A 57 -1.76 -3.31 -2.23
C LEU A 57 -1.39 -4.80 -2.32
N PHE A 58 -1.05 -5.42 -1.18
CA PHE A 58 -0.64 -6.83 -1.16
C PHE A 58 -1.79 -7.76 -1.53
N ALA A 59 -2.99 -7.53 -1.02
CA ALA A 59 -4.19 -8.30 -1.39
C ALA A 59 -4.46 -8.20 -2.90
N ARG A 60 -4.25 -7.01 -3.48
CA ARG A 60 -4.36 -6.78 -4.91
C ARG A 60 -3.30 -7.53 -5.70
N LEU A 61 -2.03 -7.40 -5.34
CA LEU A 61 -0.91 -8.10 -5.98
C LEU A 61 -1.13 -9.61 -5.94
N GLU A 62 -1.52 -10.16 -4.80
CA GLU A 62 -1.80 -11.59 -4.62
C GLU A 62 -2.95 -12.05 -5.51
N SER A 63 -4.06 -11.33 -5.51
CA SER A 63 -5.23 -11.63 -6.35
C SER A 63 -4.88 -11.63 -7.84
N ASP A 64 -4.17 -10.61 -8.30
CA ASP A 64 -3.79 -10.48 -9.71
C ASP A 64 -2.78 -11.53 -10.13
N MET A 65 -1.79 -11.83 -9.28
CA MET A 65 -0.76 -12.82 -9.56
C MET A 65 -1.31 -14.25 -9.56
N HIS A 66 -2.27 -14.60 -8.70
CA HIS A 66 -2.94 -15.89 -8.73
C HIS A 66 -3.78 -16.11 -9.99
N GLN A 67 -4.17 -15.04 -10.67
CA GLN A 67 -4.88 -15.09 -11.94
C GLN A 67 -3.93 -15.08 -13.15
N ALA A 68 -2.62 -15.08 -12.94
CA ALA A 68 -1.65 -15.08 -14.04
C ALA A 68 -1.80 -16.32 -14.92
N ILE A 69 -1.81 -16.10 -16.24
CA ILE A 69 -1.91 -17.15 -17.25
C ILE A 69 -0.71 -17.13 -18.20
N PRO A 70 -0.30 -18.29 -18.75
CA PRO A 70 0.86 -18.39 -19.64
C PRO A 70 0.54 -17.94 -21.07
N ARG A 71 -0.15 -16.78 -21.21
CA ARG A 71 -0.47 -16.20 -22.51
C ARG A 71 0.47 -15.05 -22.84
N SER A 72 1.31 -15.25 -23.85
CA SER A 72 2.14 -14.20 -24.45
C SER A 72 1.26 -13.14 -25.13
N VAL A 73 1.75 -11.91 -25.17
CA VAL A 73 1.07 -10.79 -25.80
C VAL A 73 1.84 -10.29 -27.00
N ARG A 74 1.13 -9.80 -28.00
CA ARG A 74 1.75 -9.23 -29.17
C ARG A 74 1.87 -7.71 -28.99
N ASN A 75 3.10 -7.20 -29.15
CA ASN A 75 3.40 -5.78 -29.14
C ASN A 75 3.98 -5.42 -30.52
N GLY A 76 3.11 -5.02 -31.43
CA GLY A 76 3.46 -4.89 -32.84
C GLY A 76 3.93 -6.20 -33.47
N ALA A 77 5.17 -6.21 -33.97
CA ALA A 77 5.80 -7.42 -34.55
C ALA A 77 6.45 -8.32 -33.50
N THR A 78 6.59 -7.88 -32.25
CA THR A 78 7.30 -8.60 -31.18
C THR A 78 6.30 -9.38 -30.33
N LEU A 79 6.66 -10.63 -30.00
CA LEU A 79 5.93 -11.45 -29.05
C LEU A 79 6.61 -11.31 -27.68
N GLU A 80 5.91 -10.66 -26.73
CA GLU A 80 6.36 -10.54 -25.35
C GLU A 80 5.93 -11.75 -24.51
N PRO A 81 6.77 -12.18 -23.56
CA PRO A 81 6.44 -13.30 -22.68
C PRO A 81 5.21 -13.01 -21.82
N PRO A 82 4.52 -14.06 -21.33
CA PRO A 82 3.34 -13.92 -20.49
C PRO A 82 3.62 -13.18 -19.18
N TRP A 83 4.86 -13.27 -18.70
CA TRP A 83 5.39 -12.56 -17.55
C TRP A 83 6.72 -11.91 -17.91
N LEU A 84 6.85 -10.63 -17.61
CA LEU A 84 8.05 -9.83 -17.86
C LEU A 84 8.37 -9.06 -16.58
N ALA A 85 9.61 -9.10 -16.13
CA ALA A 85 10.07 -8.29 -15.00
C ALA A 85 11.53 -7.84 -15.20
N PHE A 86 11.83 -6.65 -14.78
CA PHE A 86 13.17 -6.06 -14.85
C PHE A 86 13.40 -5.06 -13.72
N THR A 87 14.67 -4.81 -13.44
CA THR A 87 15.10 -3.74 -12.54
C THR A 87 15.05 -2.41 -13.26
N GLN A 88 14.38 -1.42 -12.71
CA GLN A 88 14.17 -0.10 -13.32
C GLN A 88 15.35 0.85 -13.09
N ASP A 89 16.00 0.75 -11.94
CA ASP A 89 17.01 1.70 -11.49
C ASP A 89 18.17 1.02 -10.75
N SER A 90 19.18 1.81 -10.41
CA SER A 90 20.35 1.34 -9.65
C SER A 90 20.05 0.98 -8.18
N ALA A 91 18.92 1.42 -7.64
CA ALA A 91 18.46 1.04 -6.31
C ALA A 91 17.82 -0.36 -6.27
N GLY A 92 17.61 -0.98 -7.43
CA GLY A 92 17.05 -2.33 -7.55
C GLY A 92 15.52 -2.36 -7.56
N ASN A 93 14.87 -1.22 -7.77
CA ASN A 93 13.41 -1.17 -7.89
C ASN A 93 12.93 -1.92 -9.12
N SER A 94 11.82 -2.63 -8.98
CA SER A 94 11.28 -3.52 -10.00
C SER A 94 10.15 -2.88 -10.80
N ALA A 95 10.07 -3.27 -12.07
CA ALA A 95 8.85 -3.19 -12.87
C ALA A 95 8.52 -4.57 -13.40
N LEU A 96 7.24 -4.91 -13.38
CA LEU A 96 6.76 -6.17 -13.92
C LEU A 96 5.46 -5.97 -14.68
N ALA A 97 5.23 -6.84 -15.65
CA ALA A 97 3.98 -6.93 -16.39
C ALA A 97 3.67 -8.38 -16.71
N PHE A 98 2.40 -8.78 -16.55
CA PHE A 98 1.97 -10.14 -16.82
C PHE A 98 0.55 -10.17 -17.36
N THR A 99 0.19 -11.31 -17.94
CA THR A 99 -1.17 -11.55 -18.43
C THR A 99 -1.96 -12.27 -17.36
N ARG A 100 -3.11 -11.70 -16.96
CA ARG A 100 -4.07 -12.35 -16.04
C ARG A 100 -5.30 -12.83 -16.77
N ALA A 101 -6.00 -13.81 -16.20
CA ALA A 101 -7.27 -14.31 -16.70
C ALA A 101 -8.39 -13.30 -16.41
N GLY A 102 -9.12 -12.94 -17.46
CA GLY A 102 -10.24 -12.01 -17.38
C GLY A 102 -9.83 -10.55 -17.18
N PRO A 103 -10.68 -9.61 -17.59
CA PRO A 103 -10.53 -8.20 -17.29
C PRO A 103 -10.95 -7.91 -15.86
N GLU A 104 -10.33 -6.90 -15.23
CA GLU A 104 -10.76 -6.41 -13.92
C GLU A 104 -12.18 -5.82 -13.99
N PHE A 105 -12.44 -5.14 -15.09
CA PHE A 105 -13.75 -4.59 -15.43
C PHE A 105 -14.22 -5.27 -16.71
N ALA A 106 -15.23 -6.14 -16.60
CA ALA A 106 -15.82 -6.81 -17.74
C ALA A 106 -16.59 -5.79 -18.58
N ILE A 107 -15.92 -5.20 -19.56
CA ILE A 107 -16.57 -4.27 -20.51
C ILE A 107 -17.16 -5.03 -21.70
N GLU A 108 -16.54 -6.18 -22.08
CA GLU A 108 -17.02 -7.02 -23.18
C GLU A 108 -16.92 -8.50 -22.84
N PRO A 109 -17.95 -9.30 -23.12
CA PRO A 109 -17.88 -10.76 -23.03
C PRO A 109 -16.91 -11.32 -24.07
N GLY A 110 -15.92 -12.10 -23.64
CA GLY A 110 -15.03 -12.83 -24.56
C GLY A 110 -13.59 -12.38 -24.58
N ILE A 111 -13.18 -11.35 -23.82
CA ILE A 111 -11.76 -11.01 -23.69
C ILE A 111 -11.06 -12.06 -22.83
N ALA A 112 -10.21 -12.86 -23.46
CA ALA A 112 -9.49 -13.96 -22.83
C ALA A 112 -8.22 -13.49 -22.11
N GLY A 113 -8.33 -12.50 -21.23
CA GLY A 113 -7.23 -12.01 -20.40
C GLY A 113 -6.98 -10.51 -20.52
N GLN A 114 -6.18 -9.99 -19.59
CA GLN A 114 -5.76 -8.60 -19.51
C GLN A 114 -4.26 -8.50 -19.24
N ARG A 115 -3.57 -7.60 -19.91
CA ARG A 115 -2.19 -7.24 -19.57
C ARG A 115 -2.21 -6.21 -18.48
N ILE A 116 -1.58 -6.52 -17.35
CA ILE A 116 -1.40 -5.61 -16.22
C ILE A 116 0.06 -5.58 -15.81
N GLY A 117 0.43 -4.59 -15.03
CA GLY A 117 1.78 -4.50 -14.48
C GLY A 117 1.82 -3.67 -13.21
N TYR A 118 2.99 -3.66 -12.61
CA TYR A 118 3.30 -2.89 -11.42
C TYR A 118 4.68 -2.27 -11.58
N ARG A 119 4.85 -1.05 -11.12
CA ARG A 119 6.16 -0.38 -11.10
C ARG A 119 6.29 0.53 -9.90
N PHE A 120 7.54 0.78 -9.53
CA PHE A 120 7.89 1.87 -8.64
C PHE A 120 8.09 3.16 -9.44
N ARG A 121 7.55 4.27 -8.97
CA ARG A 121 7.78 5.58 -9.55
C ARG A 121 7.53 6.68 -8.53
N ASP A 122 8.49 7.60 -8.38
CA ASP A 122 8.37 8.83 -7.57
C ASP A 122 7.85 8.56 -6.14
N GLY A 123 8.40 7.55 -5.45
CA GLY A 123 8.00 7.20 -4.09
C GLY A 123 6.64 6.51 -3.98
N ALA A 124 6.12 5.99 -5.11
CA ALA A 124 4.84 5.30 -5.16
C ALA A 124 4.93 3.98 -5.92
N ILE A 125 4.03 3.06 -5.59
CA ILE A 125 3.77 1.85 -6.38
C ILE A 125 2.54 2.11 -7.24
N GLU A 126 2.69 1.94 -8.55
CA GLU A 126 1.65 2.12 -9.54
C GLU A 126 1.24 0.79 -10.15
N ALA A 127 -0.08 0.59 -10.31
CA ALA A 127 -0.63 -0.44 -11.20
C ALA A 127 -0.74 0.09 -12.63
N LEU A 128 -0.42 -0.73 -13.58
CA LEU A 128 -0.43 -0.44 -15.00
C LEU A 128 -1.47 -1.30 -15.70
N TYR A 129 -2.32 -0.68 -16.52
CA TYR A 129 -3.37 -1.36 -17.27
C TYR A 129 -3.21 -1.07 -18.76
N TRP A 130 -3.03 -2.10 -19.55
CA TRP A 130 -3.09 -1.98 -20.99
C TRP A 130 -4.54 -2.11 -21.46
N PRO A 131 -5.01 -1.22 -22.34
CA PRO A 131 -6.41 -1.22 -22.80
C PRO A 131 -6.74 -2.44 -23.63
N GLN A 132 -5.74 -3.06 -24.26
CA GLN A 132 -5.87 -4.26 -25.06
C GLN A 132 -4.80 -5.29 -24.66
N LEU A 133 -5.11 -6.56 -24.86
CA LEU A 133 -4.15 -7.63 -24.57
C LEU A 133 -3.00 -7.61 -25.58
N ASP A 134 -3.32 -7.52 -26.87
CA ASP A 134 -2.36 -7.38 -27.95
C ASP A 134 -2.28 -5.91 -28.35
N ASN A 135 -1.13 -5.27 -28.06
CA ASN A 135 -1.00 -3.84 -28.16
C ASN A 135 -0.47 -3.37 -29.53
N VAL A 136 -0.92 -2.19 -29.93
CA VAL A 136 -0.30 -1.44 -31.02
C VAL A 136 1.04 -0.90 -30.52
N PRO A 137 2.10 -0.85 -31.36
CA PRO A 137 3.38 -0.28 -30.98
C PRO A 137 3.24 1.11 -30.39
N GLY A 138 3.81 1.31 -29.19
CA GLY A 138 3.77 2.59 -28.48
C GLY A 138 2.50 2.86 -27.64
N ALA A 139 1.58 1.90 -27.51
CA ALA A 139 0.45 2.02 -26.59
C ALA A 139 0.96 2.07 -25.14
N ALA A 140 0.77 3.23 -24.49
CA ALA A 140 1.11 3.38 -23.09
C ALA A 140 -0.01 2.84 -22.19
N PRO A 141 0.33 2.16 -21.09
CA PRO A 141 -0.67 1.75 -20.11
C PRO A 141 -1.23 2.93 -19.32
N ALA A 142 -2.46 2.84 -18.90
CA ALA A 142 -2.99 3.70 -17.86
C ALA A 142 -2.33 3.33 -16.51
N ALA A 143 -1.89 4.34 -15.73
CA ALA A 143 -1.22 4.15 -14.45
C ALA A 143 -2.09 4.65 -13.31
N TYR A 144 -2.20 3.86 -12.25
CA TYR A 144 -2.96 4.18 -11.04
C TYR A 144 -2.08 3.98 -9.81
N VAL A 145 -1.98 4.98 -8.97
CA VAL A 145 -1.22 4.91 -7.71
C VAL A 145 -1.97 4.04 -6.72
N LEU A 146 -1.31 2.99 -6.21
CA LEU A 146 -1.85 2.07 -5.20
C LEU A 146 -1.34 2.38 -3.79
N ALA A 147 -0.06 2.72 -3.67
CA ALA A 147 0.55 3.07 -2.39
C ALA A 147 1.55 4.21 -2.58
N ARG A 148 1.63 5.09 -1.59
CA ARG A 148 2.59 6.20 -1.50
C ARG A 148 3.53 5.98 -0.33
N ASP A 149 4.49 6.87 -0.16
CA ASP A 149 5.48 6.83 0.92
C ASP A 149 6.30 5.53 0.92
N VAL A 150 6.65 5.07 -0.29
CA VAL A 150 7.48 3.89 -0.54
C VAL A 150 8.89 4.34 -0.90
N ALA A 151 9.90 3.78 -0.23
CA ALA A 151 11.31 3.99 -0.53
C ALA A 151 11.84 2.98 -1.56
N SER A 152 11.32 1.74 -1.54
CA SER A 152 11.75 0.68 -2.46
C SER A 152 10.65 -0.35 -2.69
N PHE A 153 10.60 -0.85 -3.92
CA PHE A 153 9.74 -1.95 -4.35
C PHE A 153 10.56 -2.96 -5.15
N ARG A 154 10.79 -4.14 -4.58
CA ARG A 154 11.55 -5.22 -5.22
C ARG A 154 10.71 -6.47 -5.36
N VAL A 155 10.89 -7.13 -6.49
CA VAL A 155 10.16 -8.37 -6.81
C VAL A 155 11.16 -9.40 -7.31
N MET A 156 11.25 -10.52 -6.61
CA MET A 156 12.06 -11.67 -7.00
C MET A 156 11.16 -12.81 -7.47
N HIS A 157 11.61 -13.54 -8.45
CA HIS A 157 10.86 -14.59 -9.14
C HIS A 157 11.57 -15.93 -9.00
N LEU A 158 10.83 -16.97 -8.59
CA LEU A 158 11.35 -18.33 -8.45
C LEU A 158 11.20 -19.10 -9.77
N ALA A 159 12.33 -19.45 -10.34
CA ALA A 159 12.38 -20.25 -11.56
C ALA A 159 12.15 -21.76 -11.30
N SER A 160 11.89 -22.53 -12.35
CA SER A 160 11.68 -23.98 -12.30
C SER A 160 12.88 -24.75 -11.73
N ASN A 161 14.08 -24.19 -11.86
CA ASN A 161 15.33 -24.74 -11.31
C ASN A 161 15.59 -24.34 -9.84
N ASN A 162 14.59 -23.81 -9.13
CA ASN A 162 14.65 -23.31 -7.75
C ASN A 162 15.63 -22.13 -7.51
N ARG A 163 15.95 -21.37 -8.54
CA ARG A 163 16.77 -20.15 -8.41
C ARG A 163 15.89 -18.91 -8.41
N TRP A 164 16.20 -17.98 -7.55
CA TRP A 164 15.57 -16.67 -7.51
C TRP A 164 16.23 -15.71 -8.51
N SER A 165 15.44 -14.90 -9.18
CA SER A 165 15.89 -13.87 -10.13
C SER A 165 15.10 -12.59 -9.99
N LEU A 166 15.78 -11.43 -10.07
CA LEU A 166 15.13 -10.11 -10.15
C LEU A 166 14.55 -9.83 -11.54
N GLN A 167 15.09 -10.52 -12.57
CA GLN A 167 14.62 -10.38 -13.95
C GLN A 167 13.83 -11.60 -14.38
N TRP A 168 12.81 -11.36 -15.19
CA TRP A 168 12.02 -12.43 -15.80
C TRP A 168 11.70 -12.11 -17.27
N PRO A 169 11.86 -13.02 -18.19
CA PRO A 169 12.42 -14.38 -18.05
C PRO A 169 13.85 -14.38 -17.51
N PRO A 170 14.25 -15.44 -16.74
CA PRO A 170 15.58 -15.54 -16.19
C PRO A 170 16.61 -15.77 -17.30
N GLN A 171 17.86 -15.36 -17.06
CA GLN A 171 18.95 -15.61 -18.00
C GLN A 171 19.11 -17.11 -18.24
N GLY A 172 19.20 -17.50 -19.52
CA GLY A 172 19.33 -18.90 -19.95
C GLY A 172 18.00 -19.62 -20.20
N ASP A 173 16.84 -19.00 -19.86
CA ASP A 173 15.52 -19.55 -20.19
C ASP A 173 14.59 -18.44 -20.71
N PRO A 174 14.80 -17.95 -21.93
CA PRO A 174 14.00 -16.87 -22.51
C PRO A 174 12.54 -17.26 -22.80
N LYS A 175 12.22 -18.56 -22.74
CA LYS A 175 10.87 -19.10 -22.93
C LYS A 175 10.16 -19.41 -21.61
N ALA A 176 10.74 -19.04 -20.45
CA ALA A 176 10.10 -19.22 -19.17
C ALA A 176 8.70 -18.57 -19.16
N GLY A 177 7.72 -19.34 -18.75
CA GLY A 177 6.33 -18.90 -18.64
C GLY A 177 6.10 -18.04 -17.38
N VAL A 178 5.10 -18.40 -16.60
CA VAL A 178 4.83 -17.79 -15.29
C VAL A 178 5.80 -18.35 -14.25
N PRO A 179 6.39 -17.54 -13.34
CA PRO A 179 7.25 -18.03 -12.28
C PRO A 179 6.47 -18.94 -11.30
N ARG A 180 7.19 -19.79 -10.54
CA ARG A 180 6.58 -20.70 -9.55
C ARG A 180 6.14 -19.96 -8.29
N ALA A 181 6.88 -18.94 -7.92
CA ALA A 181 6.58 -18.07 -6.79
C ALA A 181 7.20 -16.70 -7.02
N VAL A 182 6.67 -15.71 -6.31
CA VAL A 182 7.15 -14.34 -6.32
C VAL A 182 7.35 -13.90 -4.88
N GLN A 183 8.51 -13.33 -4.57
CA GLN A 183 8.76 -12.64 -3.30
C GLN A 183 8.74 -11.16 -3.55
N ILE A 184 7.91 -10.45 -2.81
CA ILE A 184 7.72 -9.01 -2.92
C ILE A 184 8.24 -8.37 -1.65
N GLU A 185 9.16 -7.42 -1.79
CA GLU A 185 9.68 -6.57 -0.72
C GLU A 185 9.26 -5.13 -0.97
N VAL A 186 8.63 -4.53 0.01
CA VAL A 186 8.27 -3.11 0.03
C VAL A 186 8.94 -2.48 1.24
N ILE A 187 9.76 -1.46 1.01
CA ILE A 187 10.35 -0.64 2.07
C ILE A 187 9.63 0.70 2.06
N ARG A 188 9.03 1.08 3.18
CA ARG A 188 8.40 2.39 3.38
C ARG A 188 9.45 3.48 3.55
N SER A 189 9.05 4.74 3.38
CA SER A 189 9.92 5.91 3.57
C SER A 189 10.40 6.07 5.03
N ASP A 190 9.71 5.50 6.01
CA ASP A 190 10.11 5.45 7.41
C ASP A 190 11.06 4.28 7.76
N GLY A 191 11.41 3.45 6.77
CA GLY A 191 12.30 2.30 6.90
C GLY A 191 11.61 1.00 7.28
N ALA A 192 10.28 0.97 7.49
CA ALA A 192 9.55 -0.27 7.74
C ALA A 192 9.60 -1.16 6.49
N THR A 193 10.00 -2.42 6.66
CA THR A 193 10.12 -3.41 5.58
C THR A 193 9.01 -4.45 5.71
N ILE A 194 8.34 -4.71 4.59
CA ILE A 194 7.27 -5.70 4.49
C ILE A 194 7.60 -6.65 3.37
N GLU A 195 7.59 -7.95 3.68
CA GLU A 195 7.83 -9.01 2.70
C GLU A 195 6.60 -9.91 2.57
N ARG A 196 6.31 -10.32 1.34
CA ARG A 196 5.28 -11.32 1.03
C ARG A 196 5.82 -12.33 0.03
N LEU A 197 5.55 -13.59 0.29
CA LEU A 197 5.81 -14.70 -0.61
C LEU A 197 4.49 -15.21 -1.17
N ILE A 198 4.35 -15.17 -2.50
CA ILE A 198 3.16 -15.61 -3.22
C ILE A 198 3.56 -16.81 -4.08
N ALA A 199 2.97 -17.96 -3.80
CA ALA A 199 3.14 -19.16 -4.64
C ALA A 199 2.19 -19.06 -5.84
N LEU A 200 2.69 -19.27 -7.04
CA LEU A 200 1.92 -19.29 -8.27
C LEU A 200 1.73 -20.73 -8.77
N ARG A 201 0.59 -21.01 -9.37
CA ARG A 201 0.23 -22.38 -9.82
C ARG A 201 0.73 -22.63 -11.24
#